data_3e00afdc71df4fcace1903da4ecdbd5d
#
_entry.id   3e00afdc71df4fcace1903da4ecdbd5d
#
_cell.length_a   1.000
_cell.length_b   1.000
_cell.length_c   1.000
_cell.angle_alpha   90.00
_cell.angle_beta   90.00
_cell.angle_gamma   90.00
#
_symmetry.space_group_name_H-M   'P 1'
#
loop_
_entity.id
_entity.type
_entity.pdbx_description
1 polymer ?
#
loop_
_entity_poly.entity_id
_entity_poly.type
_entity_poly.pdbx_seq_one_letter_code
_entity_poly.pdbx_strand_id
1 'polypeptide(L)'
;APLNSFFKKLNVNDVGRSRKIYKLNEQQTLFFIPLLGNTPAVVQFKFDLAAAFVALRNELQARKIARAVEKPKGVNLHQSISEWEHFPRHGTTWHSIIRSLLATTVTGLTKKQIQARDTDWRKEKTLLDLLNSEEMERYKMLESIAIAMIEAGSDYEPLKVAIKATMTTKKVHTGK
;
A
#
# COMPACT_ATOMS: atom_id res chain seq x y z
N ALA A 1 -18.86 21.19 22.95
CA ALA A 1 -18.34 22.42 22.33
C ALA A 1 -19.35 22.92 21.33
N PRO A 2 -19.66 24.23 21.27
CA PRO A 2 -20.65 24.76 20.32
C PRO A 2 -20.13 24.60 18.90
N LEU A 3 -21.02 24.19 17.97
CA LEU A 3 -20.73 23.96 16.54
C LEU A 3 -19.99 25.14 15.85
N ASN A 4 -20.13 26.36 16.36
CA ASN A 4 -19.46 27.55 15.83
C ASN A 4 -17.93 27.56 15.94
N SER A 5 -17.32 26.75 16.83
CA SER A 5 -15.87 26.70 16.97
C SER A 5 -15.17 25.88 15.88
N PHE A 6 -15.94 25.13 15.10
CA PHE A 6 -15.42 24.26 14.05
C PHE A 6 -15.26 24.93 12.67
N PHE A 7 -15.77 26.16 12.49
CA PHE A 7 -15.78 26.83 11.21
C PHE A 7 -14.85 28.06 11.16
N LYS A 8 -13.90 28.06 10.26
CA LYS A 8 -13.07 29.22 9.98
C LYS A 8 -13.82 30.17 9.04
N LYS A 9 -14.21 31.34 9.56
CA LYS A 9 -14.93 32.38 8.81
C LYS A 9 -14.01 33.05 7.80
N LEU A 10 -14.38 33.02 6.52
CA LEU A 10 -13.73 33.81 5.46
C LEU A 10 -14.67 34.93 5.05
N ASN A 11 -14.17 36.17 5.13
CA ASN A 11 -14.84 37.32 4.53
C ASN A 11 -14.36 37.43 3.07
N VAL A 12 -15.25 37.22 2.12
CA VAL A 12 -15.03 37.58 0.73
C VAL A 12 -15.75 38.90 0.50
N ASN A 13 -14.99 39.96 0.24
CA ASN A 13 -15.53 41.26 -0.15
C ASN A 13 -16.00 41.16 -1.61
N ASP A 14 -17.26 40.89 -1.81
CA ASP A 14 -17.91 41.05 -3.10
C ASP A 14 -18.95 42.19 -2.98
N VAL A 15 -19.08 42.97 -4.02
CA VAL A 15 -20.02 44.14 -4.08
C VAL A 15 -21.46 43.63 -3.95
N GLY A 16 -21.99 43.66 -2.75
CA GLY A 16 -23.25 43.08 -2.37
C GLY A 16 -23.19 42.42 -1.00
N ARG A 17 -24.29 42.02 -0.39
CA ARG A 17 -24.39 41.40 0.92
C ARG A 17 -23.24 40.40 1.14
N SER A 18 -22.35 40.66 2.12
CA SER A 18 -21.23 39.77 2.46
C SER A 18 -21.73 38.36 2.80
N ARG A 19 -21.46 37.39 1.94
CA ARG A 19 -21.78 35.98 2.19
C ARG A 19 -20.72 35.41 3.11
N LYS A 20 -21.13 34.75 4.16
CA LYS A 20 -20.21 33.99 5.04
C LYS A 20 -19.82 32.71 4.32
N ILE A 21 -18.55 32.57 3.97
CA ILE A 21 -17.99 31.36 3.41
C ILE A 21 -17.23 30.62 4.53
N TYR A 22 -17.49 29.34 4.67
CA TYR A 22 -16.85 28.49 5.66
C TYR A 22 -15.90 27.50 4.95
N LYS A 23 -14.65 27.40 5.43
CA LYS A 23 -13.77 26.30 5.04
C LYS A 23 -14.00 25.12 5.97
N LEU A 24 -14.29 23.96 5.40
CA LEU A 24 -14.48 22.72 6.13
C LEU A 24 -13.20 21.89 5.99
N ASN A 25 -12.81 21.20 7.06
CA ASN A 25 -11.82 20.13 6.97
C ASN A 25 -12.51 18.85 6.47
N GLU A 26 -11.71 17.79 6.23
CA GLU A 26 -12.20 16.51 5.69
C GLU A 26 -13.33 15.92 6.56
N GLN A 27 -13.14 15.83 7.87
CA GLN A 27 -14.16 15.28 8.78
C GLN A 27 -15.44 16.09 8.79
N GLN A 28 -15.33 17.42 8.77
CA GLN A 28 -16.47 18.32 8.71
C GLN A 28 -17.21 18.16 7.37
N THR A 29 -16.48 18.03 6.28
CA THR A 29 -17.06 17.81 4.95
C THR A 29 -17.85 16.51 4.92
N LEU A 30 -17.28 15.41 5.40
CA LEU A 30 -17.96 14.11 5.48
C LEU A 30 -19.22 14.15 6.36
N PHE A 31 -19.18 14.92 7.44
CA PHE A 31 -20.36 15.12 8.31
C PHE A 31 -21.45 15.93 7.63
N PHE A 32 -21.09 16.97 6.84
CA PHE A 32 -22.06 17.86 6.20
C PHE A 32 -22.71 17.29 4.95
N ILE A 33 -22.00 16.44 4.20
CA ILE A 33 -22.51 15.86 2.96
C ILE A 33 -23.86 15.16 3.10
N PRO A 34 -24.09 14.30 4.12
CA PRO A 34 -25.41 13.70 4.34
C PRO A 34 -26.53 14.71 4.60
N LEU A 35 -26.20 15.89 5.13
CA LEU A 35 -27.14 16.95 5.49
C LEU A 35 -27.51 17.86 4.31
N LEU A 36 -26.76 17.79 3.20
CA LEU A 36 -27.06 18.57 2.00
C LEU A 36 -28.35 18.08 1.33
N GLY A 37 -29.12 19.04 0.78
CA GLY A 37 -30.31 18.72 0.01
C GLY A 37 -30.04 17.78 -1.16
N ASN A 38 -31.04 16.99 -1.55
CA ASN A 38 -30.90 15.96 -2.57
C ASN A 38 -31.00 16.52 -4.01
N THR A 39 -30.08 17.40 -4.39
CA THR A 39 -29.92 17.74 -5.81
C THR A 39 -29.24 16.56 -6.54
N PRO A 40 -29.43 16.42 -7.87
CA PRO A 40 -28.81 15.32 -8.63
C PRO A 40 -27.30 15.19 -8.40
N ALA A 41 -26.57 16.31 -8.37
CA ALA A 41 -25.12 16.34 -8.12
C ALA A 41 -24.75 15.85 -6.70
N VAL A 42 -25.54 16.25 -5.69
CA VAL A 42 -25.31 15.81 -4.30
C VAL A 42 -25.64 14.34 -4.12
N VAL A 43 -26.67 13.84 -4.78
CA VAL A 43 -27.02 12.41 -4.77
C VAL A 43 -25.90 11.58 -5.40
N GLN A 44 -25.41 12.00 -6.57
CA GLN A 44 -24.28 11.33 -7.24
C GLN A 44 -23.04 11.31 -6.34
N PHE A 45 -22.68 12.45 -5.75
CA PHE A 45 -21.55 12.54 -4.84
C PHE A 45 -21.69 11.61 -3.61
N LYS A 46 -22.89 11.54 -3.01
CA LYS A 46 -23.17 10.61 -1.89
C LYS A 46 -22.97 9.15 -2.31
N PHE A 47 -23.43 8.81 -3.53
CA PHE A 47 -23.26 7.47 -4.09
C PHE A 47 -21.79 7.13 -4.31
N ASP A 48 -21.03 8.03 -4.93
CA ASP A 48 -19.60 7.84 -5.20
C ASP A 48 -18.80 7.72 -3.90
N LEU A 49 -19.14 8.51 -2.89
CA LEU A 49 -18.51 8.42 -1.57
C LEU A 49 -18.78 7.08 -0.90
N ALA A 50 -20.02 6.59 -0.96
CA ALA A 50 -20.38 5.29 -0.40
C ALA A 50 -19.66 4.15 -1.14
N ALA A 51 -19.59 4.21 -2.48
CA ALA A 51 -18.87 3.26 -3.29
C ALA A 51 -17.36 3.23 -2.96
N ALA A 52 -16.73 4.40 -2.84
CA ALA A 52 -15.34 4.52 -2.45
C ALA A 52 -15.07 3.94 -1.04
N PHE A 53 -15.96 4.19 -0.09
CA PHE A 53 -15.85 3.62 1.27
C PHE A 53 -15.92 2.09 1.26
N VAL A 54 -16.87 1.52 0.50
CA VAL A 54 -16.99 0.06 0.37
C VAL A 54 -15.74 -0.53 -0.29
N ALA A 55 -15.24 0.09 -1.37
CA ALA A 55 -14.02 -0.34 -2.04
C ALA A 55 -12.80 -0.34 -1.10
N LEU A 56 -12.62 0.75 -0.34
CA LEU A 56 -11.54 0.87 0.64
C LEU A 56 -11.64 -0.21 1.74
N ARG A 57 -12.83 -0.41 2.28
CA ARG A 57 -13.07 -1.46 3.29
C ARG A 57 -12.71 -2.85 2.76
N ASN A 58 -13.15 -3.17 1.55
CA ASN A 58 -12.89 -4.46 0.92
C ASN A 58 -11.40 -4.65 0.65
N GLU A 59 -10.70 -3.62 0.20
CA GLU A 59 -9.24 -3.66 0.00
C GLU A 59 -8.49 -3.86 1.32
N LEU A 60 -8.87 -3.16 2.40
CA LEU A 60 -8.26 -3.35 3.71
C LEU A 60 -8.46 -4.79 4.24
N GLN A 61 -9.63 -5.36 4.00
CA GLN A 61 -9.91 -6.75 4.36
C GLN A 61 -9.10 -7.73 3.52
N ALA A 62 -9.02 -7.52 2.20
CA ALA A 62 -8.22 -8.33 1.29
C ALA A 62 -6.73 -8.29 1.67
N ARG A 63 -6.18 -7.13 2.03
CA ARG A 63 -4.80 -7.01 2.54
C ARG A 63 -4.57 -7.84 3.80
N LYS A 64 -5.50 -7.79 4.76
CA LYS A 64 -5.38 -8.57 6.01
C LYS A 64 -5.35 -10.07 5.72
N ILE A 65 -6.22 -10.54 4.83
CA ILE A 65 -6.27 -11.95 4.42
C ILE A 65 -4.97 -12.33 3.69
N ALA A 66 -4.55 -11.54 2.70
CA ALA A 66 -3.34 -11.77 1.93
C ALA A 66 -2.10 -11.84 2.82
N ARG A 67 -2.01 -10.95 3.84
CA ARG A 67 -0.93 -10.94 4.81
C ARG A 67 -0.97 -12.16 5.74
N ALA A 68 -2.15 -12.60 6.15
CA ALA A 68 -2.30 -13.79 6.98
C ALA A 68 -1.85 -15.06 6.24
N VAL A 69 -2.11 -15.16 4.94
CA VAL A 69 -1.67 -16.27 4.08
C VAL A 69 -0.16 -16.22 3.81
N GLU A 70 0.43 -15.02 3.73
CA GLU A 70 1.89 -14.87 3.49
C GLU A 70 2.72 -15.26 4.72
N LYS A 71 2.25 -14.99 5.93
CA LYS A 71 3.02 -15.23 7.16
C LYS A 71 3.70 -16.60 7.24
N PRO A 72 3.04 -17.73 6.96
CA PRO A 72 3.68 -19.05 6.96
C PRO A 72 4.82 -19.15 5.94
N LYS A 73 4.62 -18.58 4.73
CA LYS A 73 5.66 -18.55 3.69
C LYS A 73 6.87 -17.69 4.10
N GLY A 74 6.62 -16.57 4.75
CA GLY A 74 7.67 -15.71 5.27
C GLY A 74 8.55 -16.40 6.34
N VAL A 75 8.02 -17.37 7.08
CA VAL A 75 8.81 -18.22 7.97
C VAL A 75 9.70 -19.14 7.15
N ASN A 76 9.17 -19.77 6.11
CA ASN A 76 9.96 -20.62 5.22
C ASN A 76 11.09 -19.85 4.53
N LEU A 77 10.81 -18.66 3.99
CA LEU A 77 11.85 -17.80 3.42
C LEU A 77 12.94 -17.45 4.44
N HIS A 78 12.55 -17.16 5.68
CA HIS A 78 13.51 -16.89 6.75
C HIS A 78 14.44 -18.08 7.01
N GLN A 79 13.87 -19.28 7.08
CA GLN A 79 14.62 -20.52 7.28
C GLN A 79 15.56 -20.79 6.09
N SER A 80 15.05 -20.78 4.85
CA SER A 80 15.85 -20.98 3.65
C SER A 80 17.03 -20.00 3.56
N ILE A 81 16.83 -18.73 3.91
CA ILE A 81 17.92 -17.74 3.96
C ILE A 81 18.93 -18.08 5.05
N SER A 82 18.50 -18.54 6.22
CA SER A 82 19.39 -18.87 7.33
C SER A 82 20.26 -20.12 7.03
N GLU A 83 19.71 -21.04 6.26
CA GLU A 83 20.37 -22.28 5.82
C GLU A 83 21.16 -22.09 4.51
N TRP A 84 21.06 -20.92 3.88
CA TRP A 84 21.73 -20.63 2.62
C TRP A 84 23.25 -20.63 2.75
N GLU A 85 23.96 -21.26 1.83
CA GLU A 85 25.43 -21.35 1.82
C GLU A 85 26.12 -19.98 1.92
N HIS A 86 25.48 -18.95 1.37
CA HIS A 86 25.99 -17.56 1.41
C HIS A 86 25.63 -16.79 2.68
N PHE A 87 24.88 -17.40 3.61
CA PHE A 87 24.47 -16.75 4.86
C PHE A 87 25.66 -16.17 5.67
N PRO A 88 26.80 -16.87 5.83
CA PRO A 88 27.92 -16.34 6.60
C PRO A 88 28.51 -15.03 6.07
N ARG A 89 28.31 -14.72 4.77
CA ARG A 89 28.88 -13.52 4.14
C ARG A 89 28.26 -12.21 4.66
N HIS A 90 26.96 -12.21 4.95
CA HIS A 90 26.22 -11.01 5.41
C HIS A 90 25.30 -11.29 6.61
N GLY A 91 25.22 -12.52 7.09
CA GLY A 91 24.43 -12.94 8.23
C GLY A 91 22.96 -12.51 8.11
N THR A 92 22.39 -12.01 9.20
CA THR A 92 20.99 -11.58 9.27
C THR A 92 20.61 -10.46 8.30
N THR A 93 21.58 -9.74 7.73
CA THR A 93 21.32 -8.69 6.74
C THR A 93 20.70 -9.24 5.46
N TRP A 94 20.96 -10.51 5.12
CA TRP A 94 20.34 -11.18 3.98
C TRP A 94 18.81 -11.16 4.02
N HIS A 95 18.20 -11.31 5.17
CA HIS A 95 16.74 -11.23 5.32
C HIS A 95 16.20 -9.87 4.86
N SER A 96 16.91 -8.80 5.21
CA SER A 96 16.51 -7.44 4.78
C SER A 96 16.76 -7.22 3.29
N ILE A 97 17.88 -7.71 2.75
CA ILE A 97 18.25 -7.59 1.34
C ILE A 97 17.20 -8.29 0.46
N ILE A 98 16.94 -9.58 0.73
CA ILE A 98 16.00 -10.39 -0.07
C ILE A 98 14.58 -9.81 0.01
N ARG A 99 14.07 -9.53 1.21
CA ARG A 99 12.72 -8.95 1.37
C ARG A 99 12.59 -7.59 0.70
N SER A 100 13.62 -6.75 0.77
CA SER A 100 13.63 -5.46 0.07
C SER A 100 13.66 -5.65 -1.45
N LEU A 101 14.44 -6.61 -1.96
CA LEU A 101 14.49 -6.94 -3.39
C LEU A 101 13.09 -7.36 -3.89
N LEU A 102 12.42 -8.27 -3.19
CA LEU A 102 11.07 -8.72 -3.53
C LEU A 102 10.09 -7.55 -3.55
N ALA A 103 10.01 -6.77 -2.46
CA ALA A 103 9.08 -5.65 -2.34
C ALA A 103 9.32 -4.56 -3.40
N THR A 104 10.57 -4.19 -3.65
CA THR A 104 10.91 -3.18 -4.67
C THR A 104 10.65 -3.68 -6.10
N THR A 105 10.83 -4.96 -6.35
CA THR A 105 10.53 -5.56 -7.67
C THR A 105 9.03 -5.60 -7.93
N VAL A 106 8.23 -5.96 -6.94
CA VAL A 106 6.77 -6.00 -7.07
C VAL A 106 6.16 -4.61 -7.29
N THR A 107 6.62 -3.63 -6.53
CA THR A 107 6.06 -2.27 -6.55
C THR A 107 6.66 -1.39 -7.64
N GLY A 108 7.85 -1.71 -8.14
CA GLY A 108 8.64 -0.83 -8.98
C GLY A 108 9.17 0.43 -8.26
N LEU A 109 9.03 0.49 -6.93
CA LEU A 109 9.41 1.63 -6.10
C LEU A 109 10.63 1.32 -5.24
N THR A 110 11.38 2.35 -4.88
CA THR A 110 12.45 2.22 -3.90
C THR A 110 11.88 1.99 -2.48
N LYS A 111 12.69 1.42 -1.59
CA LYS A 111 12.30 1.21 -0.18
C LYS A 111 11.77 2.49 0.46
N LYS A 112 12.41 3.66 0.21
CA LYS A 112 11.98 4.95 0.75
C LYS A 112 10.61 5.37 0.22
N GLN A 113 10.34 5.14 -1.07
CA GLN A 113 9.03 5.45 -1.68
C GLN A 113 7.92 4.54 -1.16
N ILE A 114 8.21 3.26 -0.92
CA ILE A 114 7.24 2.34 -0.30
C ILE A 114 6.91 2.82 1.12
N GLN A 115 7.92 3.20 1.90
CA GLN A 115 7.73 3.73 3.26
C GLN A 115 6.93 5.03 3.28
N ALA A 116 7.10 5.89 2.27
CA ALA A 116 6.35 7.15 2.13
C ALA A 116 4.85 6.97 1.82
N ARG A 117 4.38 5.74 1.52
CA ARG A 117 2.95 5.44 1.39
C ARG A 117 2.18 5.56 2.71
N ASP A 118 2.90 5.48 3.82
CA ASP A 118 2.33 5.66 5.15
C ASP A 118 2.97 6.87 5.82
N THR A 119 2.19 7.92 6.07
CA THR A 119 2.63 9.13 6.76
C THR A 119 3.04 8.86 8.21
N ASP A 120 2.51 7.78 8.79
CA ASP A 120 2.76 7.31 10.15
C ASP A 120 3.72 6.11 10.17
N TRP A 121 4.68 6.05 9.23
CA TRP A 121 5.66 4.98 9.18
C TRP A 121 6.40 4.87 10.53
N ARG A 122 6.20 3.73 11.19
CA ARG A 122 6.91 3.38 12.43
C ARG A 122 7.83 2.19 12.19
N LYS A 123 8.88 2.08 12.99
CA LYS A 123 9.84 0.96 12.91
C LYS A 123 9.20 -0.42 13.13
N GLU A 124 8.03 -0.46 13.73
CA GLU A 124 7.26 -1.67 14.01
C GLU A 124 6.57 -2.25 12.78
N LYS A 125 6.35 -1.44 11.72
CA LYS A 125 5.75 -1.88 10.47
C LYS A 125 6.80 -2.43 9.51
N THR A 126 6.47 -3.52 8.84
CA THR A 126 7.31 -4.09 7.78
C THR A 126 6.93 -3.50 6.41
N LEU A 127 7.82 -3.62 5.42
CA LEU A 127 7.49 -3.19 4.04
C LEU A 127 6.27 -3.92 3.49
N LEU A 128 6.02 -5.15 3.92
CA LEU A 128 4.87 -5.95 3.49
C LEU A 128 3.53 -5.38 3.96
N ASP A 129 3.51 -4.68 5.09
CA ASP A 129 2.30 -4.03 5.60
C ASP A 129 1.85 -2.84 4.76
N LEU A 130 2.74 -2.35 3.86
CA LEU A 130 2.50 -1.24 2.94
C LEU A 130 2.12 -1.69 1.52
N LEU A 131 2.15 -3.00 1.25
CA LEU A 131 1.72 -3.55 -0.03
C LEU A 131 0.20 -3.64 -0.09
N ASN A 132 -0.37 -3.37 -1.26
CA ASN A 132 -1.78 -3.62 -1.51
C ASN A 132 -2.02 -5.14 -1.75
N SER A 133 -3.28 -5.55 -1.90
CA SER A 133 -3.64 -6.96 -2.07
C SER A 133 -3.02 -7.58 -3.33
N GLU A 134 -3.01 -6.87 -4.45
CA GLU A 134 -2.43 -7.32 -5.72
C GLU A 134 -0.90 -7.42 -5.64
N GLU A 135 -0.26 -6.42 -5.05
CA GLU A 135 1.19 -6.43 -4.80
C GLU A 135 1.58 -7.59 -3.87
N MET A 136 0.76 -7.88 -2.87
CA MET A 136 0.99 -9.00 -1.96
C MET A 136 0.90 -10.36 -2.66
N GLU A 137 -0.05 -10.54 -3.57
CA GLU A 137 -0.14 -11.78 -4.36
C GLU A 137 1.10 -11.97 -5.26
N ARG A 138 1.57 -10.90 -5.89
CA ARG A 138 2.83 -10.93 -6.67
C ARG A 138 4.03 -11.19 -5.78
N TYR A 139 4.06 -10.62 -4.59
CA TYR A 139 5.14 -10.86 -3.61
C TYR A 139 5.23 -12.34 -3.24
N LYS A 140 4.11 -13.00 -2.90
CA LYS A 140 4.07 -14.43 -2.58
C LYS A 140 4.59 -15.32 -3.71
N MET A 141 4.31 -14.95 -4.95
CA MET A 141 4.83 -15.68 -6.11
C MET A 141 6.36 -15.55 -6.18
N LEU A 142 6.89 -14.32 -6.07
CA LEU A 142 8.33 -14.10 -6.10
C LEU A 142 9.05 -14.72 -4.88
N GLU A 143 8.41 -14.71 -3.73
CA GLU A 143 8.92 -15.35 -2.52
C GLU A 143 9.08 -16.85 -2.70
N SER A 144 8.12 -17.53 -3.33
CA SER A 144 8.24 -18.95 -3.64
C SER A 144 9.37 -19.24 -4.62
N ILE A 145 9.60 -18.36 -5.61
CA ILE A 145 10.73 -18.47 -6.54
C ILE A 145 12.05 -18.27 -5.79
N ALA A 146 12.11 -17.28 -4.91
CA ALA A 146 13.32 -17.00 -4.11
C ALA A 146 13.68 -18.19 -3.22
N ILE A 147 12.71 -18.79 -2.53
CA ILE A 147 12.92 -19.99 -1.70
C ILE A 147 13.49 -21.12 -2.57
N ALA A 148 12.84 -21.45 -3.67
CA ALA A 148 13.28 -22.54 -4.55
C ALA A 148 14.70 -22.33 -5.08
N MET A 149 15.06 -21.11 -5.44
CA MET A 149 16.42 -20.81 -5.93
C MET A 149 17.47 -20.86 -4.81
N ILE A 150 17.15 -20.40 -3.61
CA ILE A 150 18.04 -20.46 -2.45
C ILE A 150 18.29 -21.92 -2.07
N GLU A 151 17.24 -22.74 -2.02
CA GLU A 151 17.32 -24.17 -1.72
C GLU A 151 18.08 -24.95 -2.81
N ALA A 152 18.02 -24.49 -4.06
CA ALA A 152 18.83 -25.02 -5.17
C ALA A 152 20.30 -24.55 -5.12
N GLY A 153 20.72 -23.78 -4.13
CA GLY A 153 22.09 -23.29 -3.97
C GLY A 153 22.47 -22.16 -4.94
N SER A 154 21.50 -21.44 -5.50
CA SER A 154 21.77 -20.33 -6.42
C SER A 154 22.46 -19.16 -5.71
N ASP A 155 23.41 -18.53 -6.39
CA ASP A 155 24.03 -17.27 -5.97
C ASP A 155 23.03 -16.10 -5.98
N TYR A 156 23.38 -15.02 -5.27
CA TYR A 156 22.54 -13.82 -5.18
C TYR A 156 22.29 -13.12 -6.53
N GLU A 157 23.29 -12.99 -7.41
CA GLU A 157 23.10 -12.30 -8.68
C GLU A 157 22.17 -13.07 -9.65
N PRO A 158 22.28 -14.39 -9.85
CA PRO A 158 21.26 -15.16 -10.57
C PRO A 158 19.87 -15.04 -9.96
N LEU A 159 19.75 -15.13 -8.63
CA LEU A 159 18.49 -14.95 -7.92
C LEU A 159 17.86 -13.57 -8.22
N LYS A 160 18.63 -12.51 -8.13
CA LYS A 160 18.20 -11.13 -8.39
C LYS A 160 17.75 -10.92 -9.85
N VAL A 161 18.48 -11.52 -10.80
CA VAL A 161 18.12 -11.47 -12.22
C VAL A 161 16.79 -12.19 -12.46
N ALA A 162 16.62 -13.39 -11.95
CA ALA A 162 15.40 -14.18 -12.11
C ALA A 162 14.18 -13.47 -11.53
N ILE A 163 14.29 -12.91 -10.31
CA ILE A 163 13.21 -12.16 -9.66
C ILE A 163 12.81 -10.94 -10.52
N LYS A 164 13.78 -10.17 -11.04
CA LYS A 164 13.49 -9.01 -11.88
C LYS A 164 12.89 -9.40 -13.22
N ALA A 165 13.39 -10.44 -13.87
CA ALA A 165 12.90 -10.92 -15.17
C ALA A 165 11.44 -11.36 -15.10
N THR A 166 11.03 -12.02 -14.03
CA THR A 166 9.65 -12.50 -13.84
C THR A 166 8.61 -11.37 -13.91
N MET A 167 8.95 -10.14 -13.50
CA MET A 167 8.04 -9.00 -13.57
C MET A 167 8.09 -8.28 -14.92
N THR A 168 9.19 -8.34 -15.65
CA THR A 168 9.33 -7.69 -16.95
C THR A 168 8.47 -8.40 -18.01
N THR A 169 8.36 -9.72 -17.95
CA THR A 169 7.60 -10.54 -18.93
C THR A 169 6.08 -10.26 -18.88
N LYS A 170 5.51 -9.86 -17.73
CA LYS A 170 4.08 -9.54 -17.63
C LYS A 170 3.65 -8.19 -18.20
N LYS A 171 4.58 -7.23 -18.36
CA LYS A 171 4.26 -5.93 -19.00
C LYS A 171 3.99 -6.03 -20.51
N VAL A 172 4.46 -7.08 -21.17
CA VAL A 172 4.29 -7.26 -22.62
C VAL A 172 2.91 -7.83 -23.00
N HIS A 173 2.20 -8.48 -22.06
CA HIS A 173 0.92 -9.14 -22.36
C HIS A 173 -0.34 -8.33 -22.05
N THR A 174 -0.22 -7.13 -21.49
CA THR A 174 -1.37 -6.24 -21.18
C THR A 174 -1.51 -5.05 -22.13
N GLY A 175 -0.79 -5.05 -23.23
CA GLY A 175 -0.85 -4.03 -24.29
C GLY A 175 -1.42 -4.59 -25.60
N LYS A 176 -2.70 -5.00 -25.58
CA LYS A 176 -3.54 -5.13 -26.79
C LYS A 176 -4.98 -4.83 -26.44
#